data_494f6d2a56d0583a73cc935d55129971
#
_entry.id   494f6d2a56d0583a73cc935d55129971
#
_cell.length_a   1.000
_cell.length_b   1.000
_cell.length_c   1.000
_cell.angle_alpha   90.00
_cell.angle_beta   90.00
_cell.angle_gamma   90.00
#
_symmetry.space_group_name_H-M   'P 1'
#
loop_
_entity.id
_entity.type
_entity.pdbx_description
1 polymer ?
#
loop_
_entity_poly.entity_id
_entity_poly.type
_entity_poly.pdbx_seq_one_letter_code
_entity_poly.pdbx_strand_id
1 'polypeptide(L)'
;METPFIYDKYVTAKYFIGRKKECGILGNLLAAGEHVVIYEPPKTGKMSLIQQTLINMRSSGTQFITVCIDMFNVRTMHEFLLRFGTSVMKAALSTPDQYKDAIQRHLEGTHFVFDRERFYQDGSIVSLNWAPDRNDMEKMMRLPGLLAADRGMQCYVIFKEFQSIMYTDDYETLFSVMEAMFKEQPSRPGASFIMTGSRVNAMKLIFAERKFFYRQVVHLPIAPVENREIIDHVVRGFLYGSGKSFDRDLAMGACELFKCNLWYINHLASICDLMSKGFINESIMTDALKCMLSLHEPRFMSMMDDLTDHQISLLRAVLDGVIKFSASDVIEKYRLNSSANVRRVKDALRKKEVITFNDKDEPVILDPLFEYWLENHYFAKQ
;
A
#
# COMPACT_ATOMS: atom_id res chain seq x y z
N MET A 1 28.34 -6.43 8.91
CA MET A 1 27.72 -7.02 7.69
C MET A 1 26.26 -6.53 7.63
N GLU A 2 25.80 -6.13 6.45
CA GLU A 2 24.37 -5.82 6.29
C GLU A 2 23.56 -7.11 6.38
N THR A 3 22.50 -7.11 7.20
CA THR A 3 21.60 -8.26 7.27
C THR A 3 20.98 -8.51 5.89
N PRO A 4 20.89 -9.76 5.43
CA PRO A 4 20.20 -10.09 4.18
C PRO A 4 18.67 -9.94 4.27
N PHE A 5 18.14 -9.82 5.48
CA PHE A 5 16.70 -9.79 5.79
C PHE A 5 16.20 -8.36 5.99
N ILE A 6 15.95 -7.66 4.86
CA ILE A 6 15.49 -6.26 4.87
C ILE A 6 13.95 -6.25 4.98
N TYR A 7 13.42 -5.52 5.96
CA TYR A 7 11.97 -5.39 6.20
C TYR A 7 11.52 -3.96 6.52
N ASP A 8 12.45 -3.04 6.83
CA ASP A 8 12.16 -1.66 7.24
C ASP A 8 11.90 -0.70 6.07
N LYS A 9 12.26 -1.11 4.85
CA LYS A 9 12.12 -0.32 3.62
C LYS A 9 11.70 -1.19 2.43
N TYR A 10 11.33 -0.55 1.32
CA TYR A 10 11.13 -1.29 0.07
C TYR A 10 12.46 -1.81 -0.49
N VAL A 11 12.40 -2.94 -1.15
CA VAL A 11 13.58 -3.65 -1.71
C VAL A 11 13.48 -3.78 -3.22
N THR A 12 14.65 -3.81 -3.87
CA THR A 12 14.80 -3.99 -5.32
C THR A 12 16.02 -4.85 -5.63
N ALA A 13 16.19 -5.23 -6.89
CA ALA A 13 17.32 -5.99 -7.42
C ALA A 13 17.56 -7.29 -6.64
N LYS A 14 18.75 -7.49 -6.07
CA LYS A 14 19.14 -8.74 -5.38
C LYS A 14 18.30 -9.09 -4.16
N TYR A 15 17.61 -8.10 -3.58
CA TYR A 15 16.75 -8.31 -2.41
C TYR A 15 15.28 -8.47 -2.78
N PHE A 16 14.92 -8.27 -4.05
CA PHE A 16 13.55 -8.45 -4.53
C PHE A 16 13.34 -9.91 -4.92
N ILE A 17 12.36 -10.56 -4.30
CA ILE A 17 12.13 -11.99 -4.44
C ILE A 17 10.76 -12.25 -5.03
N GLY A 18 10.70 -13.19 -5.94
CA GLY A 18 9.46 -13.59 -6.61
C GLY A 18 8.86 -12.49 -7.48
N ARG A 19 7.56 -12.62 -7.74
CA ARG A 19 6.71 -11.61 -8.39
C ARG A 19 7.18 -11.11 -9.76
N LYS A 20 7.96 -11.94 -10.48
CA LYS A 20 8.41 -11.63 -11.85
C LYS A 20 7.24 -11.44 -12.80
N LYS A 21 6.19 -12.23 -12.61
CA LYS A 21 4.95 -12.17 -13.40
C LYS A 21 4.21 -10.85 -13.17
N GLU A 22 4.04 -10.46 -11.92
CA GLU A 22 3.39 -9.20 -11.55
C GLU A 22 4.19 -7.98 -12.05
N CYS A 23 5.53 -8.02 -11.97
CA CYS A 23 6.38 -6.99 -12.58
C CYS A 23 6.17 -6.89 -14.09
N GLY A 24 6.09 -8.03 -14.79
CA GLY A 24 5.84 -8.07 -16.23
C GLY A 24 4.45 -7.50 -16.58
N ILE A 25 3.42 -7.89 -15.85
CA ILE A 25 2.05 -7.38 -16.04
C ILE A 25 2.01 -5.87 -15.82
N LEU A 26 2.55 -5.39 -14.68
CA LEU A 26 2.58 -3.95 -14.39
C LEU A 26 3.34 -3.17 -15.47
N GLY A 27 4.51 -3.66 -15.89
CA GLY A 27 5.29 -3.03 -16.96
C GLY A 27 4.52 -2.92 -18.28
N ASN A 28 3.80 -3.97 -18.66
CA ASN A 28 2.98 -3.98 -19.87
C ASN A 28 1.79 -3.01 -19.78
N LEU A 29 1.10 -2.96 -18.63
CA LEU A 29 0.01 -2.00 -18.40
C LEU A 29 0.51 -0.56 -18.49
N LEU A 30 1.63 -0.25 -17.85
CA LEU A 30 2.23 1.08 -17.90
C LEU A 30 2.69 1.46 -19.32
N ALA A 31 3.29 0.53 -20.05
CA ALA A 31 3.66 0.73 -21.46
C ALA A 31 2.42 0.92 -22.35
N ALA A 32 1.30 0.31 -21.99
CA ALA A 32 0.01 0.52 -22.67
C ALA A 32 -0.65 1.86 -22.31
N GLY A 33 -0.15 2.60 -21.31
CA GLY A 33 -0.75 3.87 -20.86
C GLY A 33 -1.92 3.67 -19.89
N GLU A 34 -2.10 2.46 -19.38
CA GLU A 34 -3.18 2.14 -18.45
C GLU A 34 -2.96 2.78 -17.06
N HIS A 35 -4.08 3.10 -16.38
CA HIS A 35 -4.08 3.46 -14.99
C HIS A 35 -4.24 2.20 -14.13
N VAL A 36 -3.45 2.10 -13.06
CA VAL A 36 -3.38 0.87 -12.25
C VAL A 36 -3.70 1.17 -10.79
N VAL A 37 -4.44 0.28 -10.15
CA VAL A 37 -4.67 0.32 -8.71
C VAL A 37 -4.12 -0.94 -8.05
N ILE A 38 -3.39 -0.77 -6.94
CA ILE A 38 -2.78 -1.85 -6.16
C ILE A 38 -3.11 -1.62 -4.69
N TYR A 39 -3.97 -2.45 -4.12
CA TYR A 39 -4.28 -2.36 -2.69
C TYR A 39 -4.22 -3.74 -2.04
N GLU A 40 -3.42 -3.81 -1.00
CA GLU A 40 -3.16 -4.98 -0.17
C GLU A 40 -2.87 -4.50 1.25
N PRO A 41 -2.97 -5.35 2.27
CA PRO A 41 -2.59 -4.99 3.63
C PRO A 41 -1.21 -4.31 3.71
N PRO A 42 -0.91 -3.60 4.79
CA PRO A 42 0.43 -3.06 5.01
C PRO A 42 1.49 -4.17 4.90
N LYS A 43 2.72 -3.80 4.51
CA LYS A 43 3.87 -4.72 4.51
C LYS A 43 3.85 -5.85 3.45
N THR A 44 2.94 -5.81 2.49
CA THR A 44 2.86 -6.80 1.40
C THR A 44 3.82 -6.54 0.24
N GLY A 45 4.60 -5.46 0.28
CA GLY A 45 5.63 -5.17 -0.72
C GLY A 45 5.12 -4.44 -1.98
N LYS A 46 4.00 -3.72 -1.92
CA LYS A 46 3.46 -2.91 -3.03
C LYS A 46 4.50 -1.99 -3.66
N MET A 47 5.21 -1.21 -2.85
CA MET A 47 6.23 -0.27 -3.34
C MET A 47 7.47 -0.99 -3.90
N SER A 48 7.84 -2.15 -3.33
CA SER A 48 8.92 -2.98 -3.89
C SER A 48 8.59 -3.46 -5.30
N LEU A 49 7.36 -3.92 -5.53
CA LEU A 49 6.87 -4.33 -6.85
C LEU A 49 6.94 -3.18 -7.86
N ILE A 50 6.42 -2.00 -7.52
CA ILE A 50 6.41 -0.84 -8.40
C ILE A 50 7.85 -0.41 -8.73
N GLN A 51 8.70 -0.25 -7.72
CA GLN A 51 10.07 0.20 -7.93
C GLN A 51 10.89 -0.81 -8.75
N GLN A 52 10.72 -2.13 -8.48
CA GLN A 52 11.38 -3.16 -9.29
C GLN A 52 10.90 -3.13 -10.75
N THR A 53 9.60 -2.95 -10.98
CA THR A 53 9.06 -2.81 -12.34
C THR A 53 9.67 -1.62 -13.08
N LEU A 54 9.73 -0.46 -12.43
CA LEU A 54 10.33 0.74 -13.03
C LEU A 54 11.83 0.57 -13.31
N ILE A 55 12.56 -0.12 -12.43
CA ILE A 55 13.96 -0.48 -12.66
C ILE A 55 14.08 -1.40 -13.90
N ASN A 56 13.25 -2.42 -14.00
CA ASN A 56 13.25 -3.32 -15.15
C ASN A 56 12.98 -2.56 -16.46
N MET A 57 12.00 -1.64 -16.47
CA MET A 57 11.68 -0.82 -17.65
C MET A 57 12.85 0.10 -18.02
N ARG A 58 13.52 0.74 -17.04
CA ARG A 58 14.73 1.54 -17.32
C ARG A 58 15.87 0.69 -17.86
N SER A 59 16.07 -0.49 -17.30
CA SER A 59 17.12 -1.43 -17.75
C SER A 59 16.88 -1.94 -19.18
N SER A 60 15.63 -1.95 -19.64
CA SER A 60 15.28 -2.26 -21.05
C SER A 60 15.35 -1.03 -21.98
N GLY A 61 15.86 0.11 -21.50
CA GLY A 61 16.09 1.32 -22.30
C GLY A 61 14.92 2.29 -22.34
N THR A 62 13.83 2.05 -21.61
CA THR A 62 12.68 2.96 -21.58
C THR A 62 12.98 4.19 -20.71
N GLN A 63 12.85 5.37 -21.29
CA GLN A 63 12.98 6.64 -20.57
C GLN A 63 11.59 7.17 -20.16
N PHE A 64 11.46 7.60 -18.92
CA PHE A 64 10.21 8.15 -18.38
C PHE A 64 10.44 9.00 -17.14
N ILE A 65 9.49 9.87 -16.87
CA ILE A 65 9.40 10.66 -15.63
C ILE A 65 8.67 9.82 -14.58
N THR A 66 9.12 9.87 -13.34
CA THR A 66 8.45 9.22 -12.21
C THR A 66 8.14 10.24 -11.12
N VAL A 67 6.88 10.34 -10.75
CA VAL A 67 6.39 11.18 -9.65
C VAL A 67 5.88 10.27 -8.54
N CYS A 68 6.32 10.49 -7.31
CA CYS A 68 5.84 9.73 -6.15
C CYS A 68 5.25 10.70 -5.12
N ILE A 69 3.97 10.51 -4.80
CA ILE A 69 3.22 11.38 -3.91
C ILE A 69 2.74 10.54 -2.74
N ASP A 70 3.18 10.92 -1.53
CA ASP A 70 2.71 10.30 -0.31
C ASP A 70 1.48 11.07 0.19
N MET A 71 0.33 10.37 0.24
CA MET A 71 -0.94 10.94 0.67
C MET A 71 -1.15 10.86 2.19
N PHE A 72 -0.16 10.29 2.90
CA PHE A 72 -0.24 10.22 4.36
C PHE A 72 -0.37 11.63 4.97
N ASN A 73 -1.32 11.77 5.89
CA ASN A 73 -1.67 13.05 6.54
C ASN A 73 -2.16 14.19 5.64
N VAL A 74 -2.50 13.95 4.38
CA VAL A 74 -3.24 14.93 3.58
C VAL A 74 -4.66 15.06 4.15
N ARG A 75 -5.07 16.30 4.48
CA ARG A 75 -6.35 16.58 5.13
C ARG A 75 -7.22 17.59 4.38
N THR A 76 -6.61 18.41 3.53
CA THR A 76 -7.34 19.41 2.75
C THR A 76 -7.01 19.27 1.26
N MET A 77 -7.95 19.68 0.40
CA MET A 77 -7.73 19.73 -1.04
C MET A 77 -6.61 20.71 -1.40
N HIS A 78 -6.52 21.82 -0.68
CA HIS A 78 -5.44 22.80 -0.82
C HIS A 78 -4.06 22.13 -0.65
N GLU A 79 -3.86 21.41 0.47
CA GLU A 79 -2.59 20.71 0.74
C GLU A 79 -2.28 19.66 -0.32
N PHE A 80 -3.30 18.89 -0.75
CA PHE A 80 -3.14 17.90 -1.82
C PHE A 80 -2.61 18.54 -3.10
N LEU A 81 -3.27 19.57 -3.58
CA LEU A 81 -2.92 20.22 -4.86
C LEU A 81 -1.52 20.83 -4.84
N LEU A 82 -1.11 21.47 -3.72
CA LEU A 82 0.25 22.00 -3.57
C LEU A 82 1.29 20.90 -3.54
N ARG A 83 1.06 19.83 -2.77
CA ARG A 83 1.96 18.67 -2.69
C ARG A 83 2.08 17.97 -4.04
N PHE A 84 0.96 17.77 -4.72
CA PHE A 84 0.90 17.16 -6.05
C PHE A 84 1.67 18.00 -7.07
N GLY A 85 1.32 19.28 -7.23
CA GLY A 85 1.94 20.18 -8.19
C GLY A 85 3.45 20.33 -7.96
N THR A 86 3.87 20.52 -6.71
CA THR A 86 5.29 20.58 -6.35
C THR A 86 6.04 19.30 -6.72
N SER A 87 5.44 18.12 -6.43
CA SER A 87 6.06 16.83 -6.74
C SER A 87 6.19 16.60 -8.25
N VAL A 88 5.15 16.93 -9.01
CA VAL A 88 5.14 16.83 -10.47
C VAL A 88 6.17 17.73 -11.11
N MET A 89 6.22 19.00 -10.68
CA MET A 89 7.17 19.97 -11.19
C MET A 89 8.62 19.56 -10.90
N LYS A 90 8.93 19.14 -9.66
CA LYS A 90 10.28 18.67 -9.27
C LYS A 90 10.75 17.47 -10.07
N ALA A 91 9.83 16.58 -10.47
CA ALA A 91 10.17 15.40 -11.23
C ALA A 91 10.49 15.68 -12.70
N ALA A 92 9.83 16.71 -13.28
CA ALA A 92 9.95 17.04 -14.70
C ALA A 92 10.91 18.19 -15.00
N LEU A 93 11.13 19.11 -14.08
CA LEU A 93 11.84 20.38 -14.26
C LEU A 93 12.93 20.54 -13.19
N SER A 94 13.89 21.44 -13.41
CA SER A 94 15.06 21.56 -12.53
C SER A 94 15.36 22.98 -12.05
N THR A 95 14.81 24.02 -12.70
CA THR A 95 15.15 25.42 -12.39
C THR A 95 13.93 26.27 -12.05
N PRO A 96 14.08 27.32 -11.21
CA PRO A 96 12.99 28.24 -10.87
C PRO A 96 12.32 28.87 -12.08
N ASP A 97 13.08 29.20 -13.10
CA ASP A 97 12.54 29.80 -14.32
C ASP A 97 11.68 28.79 -15.10
N GLN A 98 12.11 27.52 -15.19
CA GLN A 98 11.30 26.47 -15.77
C GLN A 98 9.98 26.24 -14.99
N TYR A 99 10.00 26.33 -13.66
CA TYR A 99 8.78 26.22 -12.84
C TYR A 99 7.81 27.36 -13.13
N LYS A 100 8.32 28.58 -13.16
CA LYS A 100 7.53 29.78 -13.49
C LYS A 100 6.90 29.66 -14.89
N ASP A 101 7.70 29.30 -15.88
CA ASP A 101 7.24 29.17 -17.27
C ASP A 101 6.18 28.05 -17.40
N ALA A 102 6.35 26.91 -16.71
CA ALA A 102 5.40 25.83 -16.74
C ALA A 102 4.05 26.20 -16.08
N ILE A 103 4.09 26.94 -14.96
CA ILE A 103 2.87 27.47 -14.31
C ILE A 103 2.15 28.43 -15.25
N GLN A 104 2.86 29.38 -15.86
CA GLN A 104 2.29 30.34 -16.80
C GLN A 104 1.68 29.65 -18.03
N ARG A 105 2.31 28.61 -18.55
CA ARG A 105 1.86 27.90 -19.77
C ARG A 105 0.73 26.92 -19.50
N HIS A 106 0.83 26.12 -18.46
CA HIS A 106 -0.07 24.98 -18.24
C HIS A 106 -1.15 25.23 -17.19
N LEU A 107 -0.93 26.18 -16.28
CA LEU A 107 -1.88 26.53 -15.23
C LEU A 107 -2.44 27.96 -15.40
N GLU A 108 -2.38 28.52 -16.61
CA GLU A 108 -3.00 29.81 -16.94
C GLU A 108 -4.51 29.79 -16.63
N GLY A 109 -5.03 30.86 -16.03
CA GLY A 109 -6.43 30.97 -15.63
C GLY A 109 -6.81 30.12 -14.43
N THR A 110 -5.83 29.69 -13.62
CA THR A 110 -6.01 29.06 -12.31
C THR A 110 -5.53 29.97 -11.21
N HIS A 111 -5.73 29.56 -9.96
CA HIS A 111 -5.23 30.26 -8.77
C HIS A 111 -3.79 29.88 -8.40
N PHE A 112 -3.13 29.02 -9.19
CA PHE A 112 -1.74 28.62 -8.94
C PHE A 112 -0.75 29.66 -9.39
N VAL A 113 0.24 29.91 -8.53
CA VAL A 113 1.34 30.86 -8.79
C VAL A 113 2.67 30.26 -8.37
N PHE A 114 3.76 30.74 -8.97
CA PHE A 114 5.11 30.49 -8.51
C PHE A 114 5.53 31.61 -7.56
N ASP A 115 5.74 31.27 -6.31
CA ASP A 115 6.26 32.17 -5.29
C ASP A 115 7.76 31.90 -5.11
N ARG A 116 8.60 32.84 -5.60
CA ARG A 116 10.07 32.71 -5.57
C ARG A 116 10.62 32.78 -4.15
N GLU A 117 10.00 33.54 -3.27
CA GLU A 117 10.44 33.66 -1.87
C GLU A 117 10.18 32.36 -1.11
N ARG A 118 8.98 31.82 -1.22
CA ARG A 118 8.62 30.50 -0.65
C ARG A 118 9.48 29.39 -1.19
N PHE A 119 9.77 29.39 -2.49
CA PHE A 119 10.67 28.39 -3.07
C PHE A 119 12.04 28.37 -2.38
N TYR A 120 12.63 29.53 -2.09
CA TYR A 120 13.91 29.58 -1.38
C TYR A 120 13.80 29.33 0.13
N GLN A 121 12.64 29.53 0.74
CA GLN A 121 12.42 29.30 2.17
C GLN A 121 12.18 27.82 2.49
N ASP A 122 11.27 27.17 1.79
CA ASP A 122 10.77 25.82 2.11
C ASP A 122 10.77 24.84 0.91
N GLY A 123 11.20 25.30 -0.27
CA GLY A 123 11.24 24.50 -1.50
C GLY A 123 9.88 24.29 -2.16
N SER A 124 8.85 25.04 -1.77
CA SER A 124 7.53 25.01 -2.40
C SER A 124 7.58 25.63 -3.78
N ILE A 125 7.13 24.91 -4.81
CA ILE A 125 7.14 25.38 -6.20
C ILE A 125 5.80 26.01 -6.56
N VAL A 126 4.71 25.39 -6.08
CA VAL A 126 3.35 25.81 -6.39
C VAL A 126 2.75 26.40 -5.13
N SER A 127 2.13 27.58 -5.28
CA SER A 127 1.34 28.26 -4.25
C SER A 127 -0.04 28.58 -4.79
N LEU A 128 -1.03 28.73 -3.90
CA LEU A 128 -2.40 29.12 -4.25
C LEU A 128 -2.70 30.50 -3.65
N ASN A 129 -3.23 31.41 -4.46
CA ASN A 129 -3.66 32.75 -4.02
C ASN A 129 -5.07 32.73 -3.38
N TRP A 130 -5.89 31.75 -3.73
CA TRP A 130 -7.28 31.61 -3.26
C TRP A 130 -7.60 30.15 -2.97
N ALA A 131 -8.78 29.89 -2.41
CA ALA A 131 -9.31 28.53 -2.27
C ALA A 131 -9.41 27.86 -3.64
N PRO A 132 -8.96 26.60 -3.78
CA PRO A 132 -8.98 25.92 -5.06
C PRO A 132 -10.42 25.62 -5.51
N ASP A 133 -10.66 25.76 -6.80
CA ASP A 133 -11.92 25.42 -7.44
C ASP A 133 -11.78 24.16 -8.34
N ARG A 134 -12.87 23.81 -9.03
CA ARG A 134 -12.88 22.67 -9.94
C ARG A 134 -11.89 22.83 -11.12
N ASN A 135 -11.75 24.05 -11.66
CA ASN A 135 -10.81 24.33 -12.76
C ASN A 135 -9.34 24.15 -12.32
N ASP A 136 -9.04 24.53 -11.08
CA ASP A 136 -7.72 24.29 -10.48
C ASP A 136 -7.42 22.78 -10.40
N MET A 137 -8.40 21.99 -9.94
CA MET A 137 -8.25 20.52 -9.88
C MET A 137 -8.05 19.93 -11.28
N GLU A 138 -8.85 20.33 -12.27
CA GLU A 138 -8.78 19.83 -13.65
C GLU A 138 -7.43 20.10 -14.28
N LYS A 139 -6.94 21.33 -14.22
CA LYS A 139 -5.66 21.71 -14.79
C LYS A 139 -4.48 21.08 -14.05
N MET A 140 -4.55 21.03 -12.72
CA MET A 140 -3.50 20.42 -11.92
C MET A 140 -3.40 18.91 -12.19
N MET A 141 -4.50 18.17 -12.29
CA MET A 141 -4.47 16.74 -12.59
C MET A 141 -3.96 16.42 -13.99
N ARG A 142 -4.11 17.34 -14.95
CA ARG A 142 -3.57 17.20 -16.32
C ARG A 142 -2.08 17.54 -16.43
N LEU A 143 -1.52 18.25 -15.47
CA LEU A 143 -0.15 18.75 -15.49
C LEU A 143 0.91 17.66 -15.77
N PRO A 144 0.85 16.44 -15.15
CA PRO A 144 1.82 15.39 -15.46
C PRO A 144 1.86 15.00 -16.93
N GLY A 145 0.69 14.92 -17.58
CA GLY A 145 0.58 14.60 -19.00
C GLY A 145 1.12 15.71 -19.90
N LEU A 146 0.87 16.96 -19.56
CA LEU A 146 1.37 18.12 -20.30
C LEU A 146 2.91 18.22 -20.23
N LEU A 147 3.48 18.06 -19.04
CA LEU A 147 4.93 18.02 -18.86
C LEU A 147 5.60 16.79 -19.50
N ALA A 148 4.89 15.66 -19.54
CA ALA A 148 5.32 14.46 -20.26
C ALA A 148 5.43 14.74 -21.75
N ALA A 149 4.43 15.41 -22.35
CA ALA A 149 4.41 15.82 -23.75
C ALA A 149 5.55 16.82 -24.06
N ASP A 150 5.75 17.84 -23.22
CA ASP A 150 6.84 18.83 -23.38
C ASP A 150 8.23 18.15 -23.36
N ARG A 151 8.39 17.07 -22.60
CA ARG A 151 9.64 16.32 -22.48
C ARG A 151 9.79 15.16 -23.49
N GLY A 152 8.75 14.83 -24.23
CA GLY A 152 8.73 13.68 -25.12
C GLY A 152 8.88 12.33 -24.39
N MET A 153 8.51 12.26 -23.12
CA MET A 153 8.66 11.07 -22.25
C MET A 153 7.36 10.77 -21.52
N GLN A 154 7.04 9.49 -21.34
CA GLN A 154 5.89 9.07 -20.51
C GLN A 154 6.12 9.47 -19.05
N CYS A 155 5.04 9.84 -18.33
CA CYS A 155 5.07 10.14 -16.91
C CYS A 155 4.29 9.08 -16.11
N TYR A 156 4.90 8.51 -15.07
CA TYR A 156 4.27 7.58 -14.14
C TYR A 156 4.08 8.25 -12.79
N VAL A 157 2.82 8.52 -12.43
CA VAL A 157 2.43 9.18 -11.18
C VAL A 157 2.01 8.11 -10.17
N ILE A 158 2.74 7.99 -9.08
CA ILE A 158 2.52 7.00 -8.03
C ILE A 158 1.93 7.68 -6.80
N PHE A 159 0.70 7.35 -6.46
CA PHE A 159 0.08 7.72 -5.19
C PHE A 159 0.30 6.63 -4.16
N LYS A 160 0.91 6.97 -3.04
CA LYS A 160 0.93 6.12 -1.84
C LYS A 160 -0.23 6.50 -0.93
N GLU A 161 -0.90 5.50 -0.36
CA GLU A 161 -2.02 5.68 0.56
C GLU A 161 -3.14 6.54 -0.05
N PHE A 162 -3.51 6.22 -1.30
CA PHE A 162 -4.50 6.97 -2.09
C PHE A 162 -5.84 7.15 -1.37
N GLN A 163 -6.26 6.18 -0.55
CA GLN A 163 -7.49 6.29 0.24
C GLN A 163 -7.49 7.48 1.20
N SER A 164 -6.34 8.05 1.52
CA SER A 164 -6.26 9.23 2.40
C SER A 164 -6.92 10.47 1.80
N ILE A 165 -7.09 10.51 0.47
CA ILE A 165 -7.80 11.60 -0.21
C ILE A 165 -9.26 11.74 0.28
N MET A 166 -9.89 10.64 0.72
CA MET A 166 -11.26 10.67 1.26
C MET A 166 -11.39 11.45 2.58
N TYR A 167 -10.28 11.87 3.18
CA TYR A 167 -10.29 12.76 4.35
C TYR A 167 -10.28 14.25 3.98
N THR A 168 -10.17 14.58 2.69
CA THR A 168 -10.29 15.97 2.21
C THR A 168 -11.75 16.31 1.94
N ASP A 169 -12.09 17.59 2.04
CA ASP A 169 -13.49 18.06 1.95
C ASP A 169 -14.11 17.80 0.56
N ASP A 170 -13.35 17.98 -0.52
CA ASP A 170 -13.84 17.92 -1.89
C ASP A 170 -13.37 16.69 -2.69
N TYR A 171 -13.11 15.56 -2.02
CA TYR A 171 -12.58 14.39 -2.71
C TYR A 171 -13.48 13.85 -3.83
N GLU A 172 -14.80 13.98 -3.71
CA GLU A 172 -15.75 13.53 -4.75
C GLU A 172 -15.62 14.38 -6.03
N THR A 173 -15.40 15.68 -5.88
CA THR A 173 -15.12 16.58 -7.01
C THR A 173 -13.80 16.19 -7.70
N LEU A 174 -12.74 15.93 -6.93
CA LEU A 174 -11.47 15.46 -7.47
C LEU A 174 -11.62 14.13 -8.21
N PHE A 175 -12.34 13.16 -7.63
CA PHE A 175 -12.57 11.87 -8.29
C PHE A 175 -13.35 12.04 -9.59
N SER A 176 -14.38 12.91 -9.62
CA SER A 176 -15.11 13.25 -10.84
C SER A 176 -14.20 13.85 -11.92
N VAL A 177 -13.28 14.72 -11.53
CA VAL A 177 -12.25 15.30 -12.42
C VAL A 177 -11.33 14.22 -12.99
N MET A 178 -10.80 13.36 -12.11
CA MET A 178 -9.94 12.25 -12.55
C MET A 178 -10.67 11.26 -13.45
N GLU A 179 -11.92 10.92 -13.14
CA GLU A 179 -12.75 10.04 -13.99
C GLU A 179 -12.99 10.63 -15.38
N ALA A 180 -13.23 11.94 -15.45
CA ALA A 180 -13.39 12.63 -16.73
C ALA A 180 -12.10 12.55 -17.55
N MET A 181 -10.96 12.80 -16.91
CA MET A 181 -9.64 12.73 -17.54
C MET A 181 -9.29 11.30 -17.99
N PHE A 182 -9.61 10.27 -17.20
CA PHE A 182 -9.30 8.88 -17.53
C PHE A 182 -10.17 8.30 -18.65
N LYS A 183 -11.32 8.93 -18.98
CA LYS A 183 -12.16 8.58 -20.14
C LYS A 183 -11.60 9.07 -21.46
N GLU A 184 -10.70 10.04 -21.43
CA GLU A 184 -10.08 10.56 -22.64
C GLU A 184 -9.10 9.54 -23.22
N GLN A 185 -8.92 9.56 -24.53
CA GLN A 185 -7.90 8.70 -25.14
C GLN A 185 -6.51 9.09 -24.60
N PRO A 186 -5.70 8.13 -24.16
CA PRO A 186 -4.38 8.44 -23.62
C PRO A 186 -3.50 9.08 -24.70
N SER A 187 -3.05 10.31 -24.44
CA SER A 187 -2.00 10.93 -25.24
C SER A 187 -0.69 10.19 -25.05
N ARG A 188 0.12 10.10 -26.09
CA ARG A 188 1.47 9.52 -26.01
C ARG A 188 2.48 10.46 -26.64
N PRO A 189 3.44 10.97 -25.86
CA PRO A 189 3.64 10.76 -24.42
C PRO A 189 2.55 11.41 -23.57
N GLY A 190 2.29 10.83 -22.40
CA GLY A 190 1.24 11.23 -21.49
C GLY A 190 1.52 10.79 -20.06
N ALA A 191 0.48 10.68 -19.21
CA ALA A 191 0.63 10.25 -17.84
C ALA A 191 -0.21 9.01 -17.53
N SER A 192 0.39 8.03 -16.83
CA SER A 192 -0.30 6.91 -16.21
C SER A 192 -0.24 7.02 -14.69
N PHE A 193 -1.35 6.69 -14.04
CA PHE A 193 -1.49 6.80 -12.60
C PHE A 193 -1.48 5.43 -11.94
N ILE A 194 -0.65 5.27 -10.91
CA ILE A 194 -0.54 4.07 -10.08
C ILE A 194 -1.02 4.44 -8.68
N MET A 195 -2.23 4.02 -8.32
CA MET A 195 -2.85 4.32 -7.03
C MET A 195 -2.63 3.16 -6.06
N THR A 196 -1.87 3.38 -4.98
CA THR A 196 -1.64 2.34 -3.98
C THR A 196 -2.30 2.66 -2.66
N GLY A 197 -2.76 1.63 -1.95
CA GLY A 197 -3.33 1.76 -0.62
C GLY A 197 -3.04 0.57 0.28
N SER A 198 -2.90 0.83 1.57
CA SER A 198 -2.72 -0.20 2.60
C SER A 198 -4.02 -0.49 3.37
N ARG A 199 -4.99 0.40 3.33
CA ARG A 199 -6.33 0.22 3.90
C ARG A 199 -7.23 -0.43 2.85
N VAL A 200 -7.25 -1.76 2.87
CA VAL A 200 -7.88 -2.59 1.84
C VAL A 200 -9.36 -2.28 1.68
N ASN A 201 -10.08 -2.17 2.79
CA ASN A 201 -11.53 -1.91 2.74
C ASN A 201 -11.83 -0.48 2.26
N ALA A 202 -11.02 0.50 2.64
CA ALA A 202 -11.15 1.87 2.14
C ALA A 202 -10.90 1.93 0.63
N MET A 203 -9.89 1.22 0.12
CA MET A 203 -9.64 1.12 -1.32
C MET A 203 -10.77 0.38 -2.05
N LYS A 204 -11.32 -0.70 -1.47
CA LYS A 204 -12.50 -1.39 -2.03
C LYS A 204 -13.71 -0.46 -2.16
N LEU A 205 -13.94 0.44 -1.19
CA LEU A 205 -15.00 1.45 -1.30
C LEU A 205 -14.84 2.35 -2.52
N ILE A 206 -13.60 2.75 -2.84
CA ILE A 206 -13.31 3.61 -3.99
C ILE A 206 -13.48 2.84 -5.30
N PHE A 207 -12.86 1.66 -5.42
CA PHE A 207 -12.63 1.02 -6.73
C PHE A 207 -13.52 -0.20 -7.00
N ALA A 208 -13.91 -0.97 -5.98
CA ALA A 208 -14.55 -2.27 -6.20
C ALA A 208 -16.08 -2.22 -6.24
N GLU A 209 -16.71 -1.31 -5.50
CA GLU A 209 -18.18 -1.25 -5.40
C GLU A 209 -18.84 -0.44 -6.53
N ARG A 210 -18.16 -0.27 -7.64
CA ARG A 210 -18.60 0.53 -8.81
C ARG A 210 -18.90 1.98 -8.46
N LYS A 211 -18.28 2.49 -7.41
CA LYS A 211 -18.55 3.84 -6.91
C LYS A 211 -17.78 4.88 -7.72
N PHE A 212 -16.46 4.66 -7.91
CA PHE A 212 -15.58 5.55 -8.68
C PHE A 212 -14.68 4.73 -9.62
N PHE A 213 -14.20 5.35 -10.69
CA PHE A 213 -13.23 4.81 -11.65
C PHE A 213 -13.63 3.49 -12.31
N TYR A 214 -14.95 3.26 -12.46
CA TYR A 214 -15.45 2.02 -13.05
C TYR A 214 -14.97 1.83 -14.48
N ARG A 215 -14.29 0.70 -14.75
CA ARG A 215 -13.65 0.35 -16.03
C ARG A 215 -12.58 1.34 -16.53
N GLN A 216 -12.06 2.20 -15.67
CA GLN A 216 -11.04 3.20 -16.02
C GLN A 216 -9.68 2.87 -15.46
N VAL A 217 -9.62 1.94 -14.50
CA VAL A 217 -8.39 1.50 -13.85
C VAL A 217 -8.32 -0.01 -13.84
N VAL A 218 -7.12 -0.55 -13.94
CA VAL A 218 -6.86 -1.98 -13.85
C VAL A 218 -6.42 -2.32 -12.43
N HIS A 219 -7.16 -3.19 -11.75
CA HIS A 219 -6.73 -3.71 -10.45
C HIS A 219 -5.68 -4.81 -10.67
N LEU A 220 -4.49 -4.59 -10.13
CA LEU A 220 -3.41 -5.57 -10.10
C LEU A 220 -3.30 -6.16 -8.69
N PRO A 221 -3.83 -7.37 -8.43
CA PRO A 221 -3.65 -8.04 -7.16
C PRO A 221 -2.21 -8.51 -6.99
N ILE A 222 -1.71 -8.51 -5.76
CA ILE A 222 -0.38 -9.02 -5.42
C ILE A 222 -0.56 -10.39 -4.75
N ALA A 223 -0.22 -11.45 -5.46
CA ALA A 223 -0.21 -12.79 -4.89
C ALA A 223 0.90 -12.94 -3.81
N PRO A 224 0.72 -13.81 -2.81
CA PRO A 224 1.81 -14.23 -1.94
C PRO A 224 2.98 -14.79 -2.76
N VAL A 225 4.20 -14.60 -2.27
CA VAL A 225 5.39 -15.21 -2.90
C VAL A 225 5.35 -16.71 -2.69
N GLU A 226 5.80 -17.49 -3.67
CA GLU A 226 5.83 -18.95 -3.56
C GLU A 226 6.71 -19.41 -2.40
N ASN A 227 6.25 -20.41 -1.63
CA ASN A 227 6.97 -20.97 -0.49
C ASN A 227 8.41 -21.32 -0.83
N ARG A 228 8.63 -21.96 -1.99
CA ARG A 228 9.96 -22.36 -2.44
C ARG A 228 10.92 -21.19 -2.57
N GLU A 229 10.48 -20.06 -3.13
CA GLU A 229 11.30 -18.87 -3.30
C GLU A 229 11.63 -18.22 -1.94
N ILE A 230 10.66 -18.23 -1.01
CA ILE A 230 10.85 -17.72 0.36
C ILE A 230 11.85 -18.59 1.13
N ILE A 231 11.68 -19.92 1.09
CA ILE A 231 12.56 -20.87 1.77
C ILE A 231 13.99 -20.74 1.25
N ASP A 232 14.14 -20.70 -0.08
CA ASP A 232 15.47 -20.52 -0.69
C ASP A 232 16.09 -19.17 -0.33
N HIS A 233 15.29 -18.09 -0.23
CA HIS A 233 15.76 -16.79 0.23
C HIS A 233 16.26 -16.84 1.68
N VAL A 234 15.48 -17.41 2.60
CA VAL A 234 15.83 -17.47 4.02
C VAL A 234 17.09 -18.32 4.21
N VAL A 235 17.10 -19.54 3.67
CA VAL A 235 18.25 -20.47 3.81
C VAL A 235 19.51 -19.88 3.21
N ARG A 236 19.46 -19.32 2.00
CA ARG A 236 20.61 -18.68 1.36
C ARG A 236 21.02 -17.39 2.07
N GLY A 237 20.06 -16.63 2.56
CA GLY A 237 20.32 -15.42 3.34
C GLY A 237 21.17 -15.71 4.57
N PHE A 238 20.81 -16.73 5.34
CA PHE A 238 21.64 -17.17 6.48
C PHE A 238 22.99 -17.70 6.04
N LEU A 239 23.02 -18.61 5.07
CA LEU A 239 24.25 -19.26 4.63
C LEU A 239 25.29 -18.26 4.07
N TYR A 240 24.88 -17.43 3.13
CA TYR A 240 25.80 -16.53 2.42
C TYR A 240 25.90 -15.13 3.05
N GLY A 241 24.86 -14.69 3.75
CA GLY A 241 24.82 -13.37 4.40
C GLY A 241 25.47 -13.36 5.78
N SER A 242 25.21 -14.40 6.59
CA SER A 242 25.63 -14.44 8.00
C SER A 242 26.55 -15.62 8.33
N GLY A 243 26.78 -16.55 7.37
CA GLY A 243 27.56 -17.78 7.61
C GLY A 243 26.88 -18.76 8.56
N LYS A 244 25.54 -18.73 8.64
CA LYS A 244 24.74 -19.54 9.55
C LYS A 244 23.92 -20.58 8.80
N SER A 245 23.52 -21.63 9.49
CA SER A 245 22.66 -22.67 8.97
C SER A 245 21.24 -22.53 9.50
N PHE A 246 20.26 -22.67 8.63
CA PHE A 246 18.84 -22.58 8.97
C PHE A 246 18.10 -23.79 8.39
N ASP A 247 17.23 -24.39 9.20
CA ASP A 247 16.44 -25.55 8.79
C ASP A 247 15.33 -25.15 7.82
N ARG A 248 15.17 -25.93 6.74
CA ARG A 248 14.15 -25.69 5.71
C ARG A 248 12.72 -25.88 6.25
N ASP A 249 12.52 -26.81 7.18
CA ASP A 249 11.20 -27.09 7.76
C ASP A 249 10.76 -25.93 8.64
N LEU A 250 11.68 -25.29 9.34
CA LEU A 250 11.40 -24.07 10.10
C LEU A 250 11.03 -22.89 9.17
N ALA A 251 11.67 -22.80 8.00
CA ALA A 251 11.29 -21.81 7.01
C ALA A 251 9.88 -22.06 6.44
N MET A 252 9.50 -23.33 6.27
CA MET A 252 8.15 -23.71 5.88
C MET A 252 7.12 -23.29 6.93
N GLY A 253 7.38 -23.58 8.21
CA GLY A 253 6.53 -23.16 9.32
C GLY A 253 6.35 -21.64 9.38
N ALA A 254 7.40 -20.86 9.11
CA ALA A 254 7.30 -19.41 9.01
C ALA A 254 6.42 -18.95 7.81
N CYS A 255 6.48 -19.65 6.66
CA CYS A 255 5.59 -19.37 5.53
C CYS A 255 4.12 -19.60 5.88
N GLU A 256 3.80 -20.70 6.57
CA GLU A 256 2.45 -21.02 7.03
C GLU A 256 1.96 -19.97 8.03
N LEU A 257 2.74 -19.70 9.07
CA LEU A 257 2.42 -18.75 10.12
C LEU A 257 2.10 -17.35 9.59
N PHE A 258 2.92 -16.86 8.68
CA PHE A 258 2.77 -15.50 8.14
C PHE A 258 2.10 -15.44 6.77
N LYS A 259 1.46 -16.51 6.32
CA LYS A 259 0.76 -16.58 5.01
C LYS A 259 1.67 -16.07 3.87
N CYS A 260 2.95 -16.49 3.89
CA CYS A 260 3.98 -16.09 2.92
C CYS A 260 4.24 -14.58 2.83
N ASN A 261 3.96 -13.82 3.88
CA ASN A 261 4.30 -12.40 3.93
C ASN A 261 5.80 -12.21 4.25
N LEU A 262 6.57 -11.83 3.24
CA LEU A 262 8.03 -11.64 3.33
C LEU A 262 8.46 -10.62 4.39
N TRP A 263 7.63 -9.62 4.70
CA TRP A 263 7.98 -8.64 5.72
C TRP A 263 8.12 -9.30 7.10
N TYR A 264 7.12 -10.12 7.47
CA TYR A 264 7.13 -10.83 8.76
C TYR A 264 8.22 -11.89 8.80
N ILE A 265 8.41 -12.61 7.70
CA ILE A 265 9.45 -13.65 7.58
C ILE A 265 10.85 -13.03 7.70
N ASN A 266 11.14 -11.93 7.00
CA ASN A 266 12.41 -11.23 7.10
C ASN A 266 12.62 -10.63 8.49
N HIS A 267 11.57 -10.10 9.12
CA HIS A 267 11.67 -9.58 10.49
C HIS A 267 12.03 -10.70 11.48
N LEU A 268 11.33 -11.85 11.43
CA LEU A 268 11.65 -13.02 12.25
C LEU A 268 13.06 -13.52 11.96
N ALA A 269 13.44 -13.66 10.70
CA ALA A 269 14.79 -14.09 10.32
C ALA A 269 15.88 -13.13 10.81
N SER A 270 15.62 -11.81 10.77
CA SER A 270 16.54 -10.80 11.33
C SER A 270 16.75 -10.96 12.82
N ILE A 271 15.68 -11.25 13.58
CA ILE A 271 15.79 -11.53 15.04
C ILE A 271 16.56 -12.82 15.29
N CYS A 272 16.24 -13.91 14.54
CA CYS A 272 17.00 -15.17 14.64
C CYS A 272 18.48 -14.97 14.33
N ASP A 273 18.80 -14.11 13.35
CA ASP A 273 20.19 -13.80 13.00
C ASP A 273 20.94 -13.12 14.15
N LEU A 274 20.29 -12.24 14.88
CA LEU A 274 20.87 -11.60 16.08
C LEU A 274 21.03 -12.56 17.27
N MET A 275 20.13 -13.52 17.44
CA MET A 275 20.12 -14.46 18.57
C MET A 275 21.06 -15.64 18.40
N SER A 276 21.47 -16.00 17.18
CA SER A 276 22.30 -17.17 16.91
C SER A 276 23.70 -16.80 16.44
N LYS A 277 24.70 -17.66 16.81
CA LYS A 277 26.06 -17.56 16.28
C LYS A 277 26.38 -18.57 15.19
N GLY A 278 25.53 -19.57 14.97
CA GLY A 278 25.84 -20.66 14.01
C GLY A 278 24.60 -21.31 13.44
N PHE A 279 23.93 -22.17 14.16
CA PHE A 279 22.75 -22.91 13.70
C PHE A 279 21.49 -22.34 14.32
N ILE A 280 20.47 -22.09 13.51
CA ILE A 280 19.14 -21.66 13.97
C ILE A 280 18.23 -22.89 14.02
N ASN A 281 17.90 -23.29 15.25
CA ASN A 281 17.01 -24.38 15.57
C ASN A 281 15.62 -23.88 16.00
N GLU A 282 14.73 -24.79 16.32
CA GLU A 282 13.36 -24.52 16.77
C GLU A 282 13.32 -23.65 18.04
N SER A 283 14.23 -23.87 19.00
CA SER A 283 14.28 -23.05 20.22
C SER A 283 14.57 -21.59 19.92
N ILE A 284 15.58 -21.33 19.09
CA ILE A 284 15.95 -19.95 18.69
C ILE A 284 14.79 -19.30 17.91
N MET A 285 14.14 -20.04 17.00
CA MET A 285 13.02 -19.53 16.25
C MET A 285 11.82 -19.21 17.16
N THR A 286 11.53 -20.05 18.13
CA THR A 286 10.49 -19.82 19.14
C THR A 286 10.77 -18.58 19.99
N ASP A 287 12.00 -18.41 20.44
CA ASP A 287 12.38 -17.24 21.23
C ASP A 287 12.41 -15.96 20.38
N ALA A 288 12.80 -16.05 19.11
CA ALA A 288 12.71 -14.96 18.16
C ALA A 288 11.24 -14.55 17.89
N LEU A 289 10.34 -15.52 17.78
CA LEU A 289 8.90 -15.26 17.61
C LEU A 289 8.31 -14.58 18.86
N LYS A 290 8.66 -15.02 20.07
CA LYS A 290 8.27 -14.35 21.32
C LYS A 290 8.78 -12.91 21.37
N CYS A 291 10.04 -12.68 20.98
CA CYS A 291 10.62 -11.35 20.91
C CYS A 291 9.84 -10.47 19.90
N MET A 292 9.58 -11.00 18.71
CA MET A 292 8.79 -10.31 17.70
C MET A 292 7.37 -9.98 18.18
N LEU A 293 6.70 -10.89 18.87
CA LEU A 293 5.37 -10.66 19.47
C LEU A 293 5.44 -9.53 20.50
N SER A 294 6.40 -9.56 21.42
CA SER A 294 6.58 -8.51 22.43
C SER A 294 6.77 -7.11 21.82
N LEU A 295 7.46 -7.01 20.68
CA LEU A 295 7.62 -5.75 19.96
C LEU A 295 6.31 -5.22 19.36
N HIS A 296 5.37 -6.10 19.00
CA HIS A 296 4.10 -5.74 18.38
C HIS A 296 2.90 -5.72 19.33
N GLU A 297 3.03 -6.34 20.51
CA GLU A 297 1.95 -6.48 21.48
C GLU A 297 1.32 -5.15 21.93
N PRO A 298 2.08 -4.06 22.19
CA PRO A 298 1.47 -2.78 22.54
C PRO A 298 0.50 -2.26 21.47
N ARG A 299 0.82 -2.46 20.19
CA ARG A 299 -0.06 -2.11 19.07
C ARG A 299 -1.31 -3.00 19.05
N PHE A 300 -1.17 -4.30 19.31
CA PHE A 300 -2.28 -5.23 19.34
C PHE A 300 -3.24 -4.95 20.49
N MET A 301 -2.70 -4.65 21.66
CA MET A 301 -3.51 -4.23 22.83
C MET A 301 -4.30 -2.96 22.52
N SER A 302 -3.64 -1.94 21.96
CA SER A 302 -4.33 -0.71 21.55
C SER A 302 -5.44 -0.97 20.51
N MET A 303 -5.23 -1.91 19.56
CA MET A 303 -6.26 -2.30 18.62
C MET A 303 -7.45 -2.97 19.32
N MET A 304 -7.20 -3.81 20.33
CA MET A 304 -8.27 -4.48 21.09
C MET A 304 -9.03 -3.50 21.98
N ASP A 305 -8.34 -2.54 22.62
CA ASP A 305 -8.96 -1.50 23.45
C ASP A 305 -9.93 -0.61 22.66
N ASP A 306 -9.68 -0.45 21.36
CA ASP A 306 -10.58 0.25 20.44
C ASP A 306 -11.81 -0.56 20.02
N LEU A 307 -11.91 -1.84 20.39
CA LEU A 307 -13.01 -2.73 20.00
C LEU A 307 -14.07 -2.82 21.10
N THR A 308 -15.34 -2.86 20.69
CA THR A 308 -16.46 -3.19 21.60
C THR A 308 -16.56 -4.68 21.82
N ASP A 309 -17.21 -5.11 22.91
CA ASP A 309 -17.42 -6.54 23.25
C ASP A 309 -18.03 -7.33 22.09
N HIS A 310 -18.99 -6.78 21.36
CA HIS A 310 -19.57 -7.44 20.18
C HIS A 310 -18.57 -7.55 19.01
N GLN A 311 -17.65 -6.60 18.85
CA GLN A 311 -16.60 -6.67 17.84
C GLN A 311 -15.57 -7.73 18.21
N ILE A 312 -15.20 -7.84 19.48
CA ILE A 312 -14.33 -8.89 20.01
C ILE A 312 -14.98 -10.27 19.85
N SER A 313 -16.27 -10.39 20.18
CA SER A 313 -17.03 -11.63 20.01
C SER A 313 -17.10 -12.09 18.55
N LEU A 314 -17.32 -11.16 17.60
CA LEU A 314 -17.32 -11.51 16.18
C LEU A 314 -15.91 -11.87 15.70
N LEU A 315 -14.87 -11.17 16.18
CA LEU A 315 -13.48 -11.50 15.86
C LEU A 315 -13.11 -12.92 16.34
N ARG A 316 -13.58 -13.34 17.53
CA ARG A 316 -13.44 -14.71 18.00
C ARG A 316 -14.16 -15.72 17.08
N ALA A 317 -15.37 -15.38 16.63
CA ALA A 317 -16.08 -16.24 15.68
C ALA A 317 -15.33 -16.38 14.34
N VAL A 318 -14.64 -15.32 13.87
CA VAL A 318 -13.78 -15.38 12.68
C VAL A 318 -12.63 -16.38 12.89
N LEU A 319 -11.95 -16.33 14.03
CA LEU A 319 -10.85 -17.26 14.37
C LEU A 319 -11.34 -18.70 14.47
N ASP A 320 -12.56 -18.91 15.00
CA ASP A 320 -13.19 -20.25 15.06
C ASP A 320 -13.67 -20.74 13.68
N GLY A 321 -13.37 -20.02 12.59
CA GLY A 321 -13.72 -20.41 11.21
C GLY A 321 -15.18 -20.20 10.82
N VAL A 322 -15.92 -19.38 11.56
CA VAL A 322 -17.33 -19.09 11.24
C VAL A 322 -17.42 -18.21 10.01
N ILE A 323 -18.21 -18.62 9.02
CA ILE A 323 -18.47 -17.88 7.78
C ILE A 323 -19.84 -17.18 7.84
N LYS A 324 -20.88 -17.87 8.37
CA LYS A 324 -22.27 -17.38 8.41
C LYS A 324 -22.62 -16.83 9.80
N PHE A 325 -22.26 -15.60 10.07
CA PHE A 325 -22.45 -14.94 11.38
C PHE A 325 -23.92 -14.66 11.76
N SER A 326 -24.84 -14.68 10.80
CA SER A 326 -26.27 -14.39 11.04
C SER A 326 -27.10 -15.64 11.38
N ALA A 327 -26.49 -16.81 11.48
CA ALA A 327 -27.15 -18.04 11.91
C ALA A 327 -27.50 -17.94 13.42
N SER A 328 -28.67 -18.47 13.81
CA SER A 328 -29.20 -18.30 15.18
C SER A 328 -28.30 -18.90 16.26
N ASP A 329 -27.74 -20.09 15.99
CA ASP A 329 -26.77 -20.77 16.85
C ASP A 329 -25.45 -19.98 17.02
N VAL A 330 -24.98 -19.33 15.95
CA VAL A 330 -23.78 -18.47 15.99
C VAL A 330 -24.05 -17.20 16.79
N ILE A 331 -25.20 -16.55 16.56
CA ILE A 331 -25.61 -15.34 17.31
C ILE A 331 -25.67 -15.65 18.81
N GLU A 332 -26.26 -16.80 19.21
CA GLU A 332 -26.35 -17.21 20.59
C GLU A 332 -24.96 -17.56 21.17
N LYS A 333 -24.19 -18.43 20.47
CA LYS A 333 -22.86 -18.89 20.91
C LYS A 333 -21.91 -17.73 21.19
N TYR A 334 -21.86 -16.75 20.29
CA TYR A 334 -20.93 -15.60 20.39
C TYR A 334 -21.58 -14.33 20.95
N ARG A 335 -22.83 -14.40 21.45
CA ARG A 335 -23.55 -13.27 22.04
C ARG A 335 -23.59 -12.03 21.12
N LEU A 336 -23.86 -12.26 19.82
CA LEU A 336 -23.87 -11.22 18.82
C LEU A 336 -25.17 -10.40 18.77
N ASN A 337 -26.12 -10.71 19.64
CA ASN A 337 -27.40 -10.04 19.87
C ASN A 337 -28.44 -10.25 18.74
N SER A 338 -28.15 -9.85 17.50
CA SER A 338 -29.10 -10.00 16.38
C SER A 338 -28.39 -9.92 15.02
N SER A 339 -29.05 -10.39 13.96
CA SER A 339 -28.54 -10.29 12.58
C SER A 339 -28.27 -8.86 12.15
N ALA A 340 -29.09 -7.88 12.59
CA ALA A 340 -28.85 -6.48 12.32
C ALA A 340 -27.59 -5.95 13.02
N ASN A 341 -27.36 -6.40 14.26
CA ASN A 341 -26.13 -6.06 14.99
C ASN A 341 -24.91 -6.68 14.34
N VAL A 342 -24.99 -7.94 13.90
CA VAL A 342 -23.90 -8.63 13.16
C VAL A 342 -23.45 -7.79 11.97
N ARG A 343 -24.37 -7.27 11.15
CA ARG A 343 -24.04 -6.43 10.01
C ARG A 343 -23.26 -5.18 10.46
N ARG A 344 -23.75 -4.48 11.49
CA ARG A 344 -23.08 -3.28 12.03
C ARG A 344 -21.66 -3.58 12.54
N VAL A 345 -21.50 -4.71 13.24
CA VAL A 345 -20.22 -5.14 13.80
C VAL A 345 -19.24 -5.51 12.68
N LYS A 346 -19.69 -6.26 11.65
CA LYS A 346 -18.89 -6.55 10.45
C LYS A 346 -18.39 -5.25 9.80
N ASP A 347 -19.30 -4.29 9.55
CA ASP A 347 -18.95 -3.02 8.91
C ASP A 347 -17.99 -2.19 9.77
N ALA A 348 -18.14 -2.21 11.08
CA ALA A 348 -17.23 -1.54 12.00
C ALA A 348 -15.83 -2.15 12.00
N LEU A 349 -15.70 -3.48 12.03
CA LEU A 349 -14.39 -4.15 11.92
C LEU A 349 -13.72 -3.94 10.56
N ARG A 350 -14.50 -3.92 9.47
CA ARG A 350 -14.00 -3.54 8.13
C ARG A 350 -13.50 -2.10 8.13
N LYS A 351 -14.27 -1.16 8.66
CA LYS A 351 -13.88 0.26 8.72
C LYS A 351 -12.59 0.48 9.54
N LYS A 352 -12.39 -0.35 10.56
CA LYS A 352 -11.16 -0.34 11.38
C LYS A 352 -10.00 -1.10 10.71
N GLU A 353 -10.20 -1.69 9.55
CA GLU A 353 -9.19 -2.49 8.82
C GLU A 353 -8.63 -3.67 9.66
N VAL A 354 -9.46 -4.26 10.51
CA VAL A 354 -9.12 -5.47 11.28
C VAL A 354 -9.36 -6.72 10.44
N ILE A 355 -10.53 -6.77 9.76
CA ILE A 355 -10.90 -7.85 8.85
C ILE A 355 -11.24 -7.31 7.47
N THR A 356 -11.15 -8.17 6.47
CA THR A 356 -11.74 -7.96 5.14
C THR A 356 -12.53 -9.20 4.74
N PHE A 357 -13.18 -9.16 3.57
CA PHE A 357 -13.84 -10.31 2.99
C PHE A 357 -13.22 -10.60 1.63
N ASN A 358 -12.97 -11.89 1.37
CA ASN A 358 -12.50 -12.35 0.07
C ASN A 358 -13.68 -12.42 -0.94
N ASP A 359 -13.39 -12.85 -2.18
CA ASP A 359 -14.39 -12.95 -3.25
C ASP A 359 -15.51 -13.96 -2.98
N LYS A 360 -15.33 -14.85 -1.99
CA LYS A 360 -16.33 -15.81 -1.53
C LYS A 360 -17.14 -15.32 -0.32
N ASP A 361 -16.99 -14.04 0.07
CA ASP A 361 -17.55 -13.43 1.29
C ASP A 361 -17.09 -14.12 2.58
N GLU A 362 -15.91 -14.73 2.58
CA GLU A 362 -15.29 -15.30 3.77
C GLU A 362 -14.44 -14.26 4.48
N PRO A 363 -14.52 -14.14 5.82
CA PRO A 363 -13.74 -13.17 6.57
C PRO A 363 -12.27 -13.54 6.61
N VAL A 364 -11.38 -12.54 6.51
CA VAL A 364 -9.93 -12.68 6.60
C VAL A 364 -9.39 -11.62 7.53
N ILE A 365 -8.61 -12.01 8.54
CA ILE A 365 -7.85 -11.09 9.38
C ILE A 365 -6.68 -10.55 8.55
N LEU A 366 -6.53 -9.22 8.52
CA LEU A 366 -5.59 -8.56 7.63
C LEU A 366 -4.12 -8.66 8.06
N ASP A 367 -3.86 -8.84 9.36
CA ASP A 367 -2.50 -8.93 9.91
C ASP A 367 -2.27 -10.36 10.46
N PRO A 368 -1.41 -11.18 9.81
CA PRO A 368 -1.20 -12.57 10.24
C PRO A 368 -0.52 -12.69 11.60
N LEU A 369 0.30 -11.72 12.02
CA LEU A 369 0.91 -11.76 13.35
C LEU A 369 -0.12 -11.40 14.44
N PHE A 370 -1.06 -10.50 14.13
CA PHE A 370 -2.19 -10.19 15.02
C PHE A 370 -3.12 -11.40 15.15
N GLU A 371 -3.42 -12.10 14.05
CA GLU A 371 -4.20 -13.34 14.05
C GLU A 371 -3.57 -14.38 14.98
N TYR A 372 -2.28 -14.65 14.82
CA TYR A 372 -1.52 -15.56 15.67
C TYR A 372 -1.55 -15.13 17.15
N TRP A 373 -1.38 -13.84 17.43
CA TRP A 373 -1.42 -13.31 18.80
C TRP A 373 -2.80 -13.47 19.42
N LEU A 374 -3.88 -13.26 18.66
CA LEU A 374 -5.25 -13.47 19.13
C LEU A 374 -5.48 -14.93 19.53
N GLU A 375 -5.08 -15.87 18.69
CA GLU A 375 -5.27 -17.32 18.92
C GLU A 375 -4.46 -17.81 20.11
N ASN A 376 -3.19 -17.43 20.20
CA ASN A 376 -2.25 -18.05 21.15
C ASN A 376 -2.03 -17.26 22.43
N HIS A 377 -2.46 -16.00 22.50
CA HIS A 377 -2.22 -15.12 23.66
C HIS A 377 -3.51 -14.49 24.19
N TYR A 378 -4.33 -13.87 23.35
CA TYR A 378 -5.50 -13.15 23.84
C TYR A 378 -6.66 -14.08 24.21
N PHE A 379 -7.07 -14.95 23.29
CA PHE A 379 -8.18 -15.89 23.52
C PHE A 379 -7.74 -17.21 24.18
N ALA A 380 -6.46 -17.59 24.10
CA ALA A 380 -5.96 -18.79 24.79
C ALA A 380 -6.00 -18.66 26.32
N LYS A 381 -6.03 -17.43 26.85
CA LYS A 381 -6.09 -17.14 28.29
C LYS A 381 -7.53 -17.03 28.82
N GLN A 382 -8.53 -17.15 27.96
CA GLN A 382 -9.96 -17.12 28.31
C GLN A 382 -10.60 -18.50 28.15
#